data_2d409a8d668d0e0609de6f18b7a23b52
#
_entry.id   2d409a8d668d0e0609de6f18b7a23b52
#
_cell.length_a   1.000
_cell.length_b   1.000
_cell.length_c   1.000
_cell.angle_alpha   90.00
_cell.angle_beta   90.00
_cell.angle_gamma   90.00
#
_symmetry.space_group_name_H-M   'P 1'
#
loop_
_entity.id
_entity.type
_entity.pdbx_description
1 polymer ?
#
loop_
_entity_poly.entity_id
_entity_poly.type
_entity_poly.pdbx_seq_one_letter_code
_entity_poly.pdbx_strand_id
1 'polypeptide(L)'
;MESVGAMNQKGFSLIELIIVITIISILAGIAVPAYIGQQKRAARTEAYSNLQNLRLLEEQFFAENARYTIDLGTCAADNPGNVAIIQTGGGDPTNKLPGFKPGNDTSFSYCIENDVDLDGNAQSPCFRAQAFGNTGTRVAGDVFAIDCNNNRNF
;
A
#
# COMPACT_ATOMS: atom_id res chain seq x y z
N MET A 1 -0.69 33.79 -60.09
CA MET A 1 -1.42 34.29 -58.90
C MET A 1 -2.32 33.15 -58.42
N GLU A 2 -1.83 32.37 -57.46
CA GLU A 2 -2.64 31.27 -56.88
C GLU A 2 -3.52 31.86 -55.75
N SER A 3 -4.82 31.63 -55.92
CA SER A 3 -5.84 31.99 -54.91
C SER A 3 -5.75 31.00 -53.76
N VAL A 4 -5.25 31.44 -52.60
CA VAL A 4 -5.28 30.70 -51.36
C VAL A 4 -6.76 30.65 -50.90
N GLY A 5 -7.35 29.47 -50.99
CA GLY A 5 -8.73 29.21 -50.57
C GLY A 5 -8.86 29.47 -49.04
N ALA A 6 -9.72 30.40 -48.66
CA ALA A 6 -10.05 30.69 -47.28
C ALA A 6 -10.68 29.44 -46.63
N MET A 7 -10.00 28.80 -45.69
CA MET A 7 -10.56 27.74 -44.86
C MET A 7 -11.71 28.29 -44.01
N ASN A 8 -12.92 27.81 -44.29
CA ASN A 8 -14.14 28.20 -43.58
C ASN A 8 -14.07 27.63 -42.14
N GLN A 9 -13.57 28.40 -41.17
CA GLN A 9 -13.55 28.04 -39.75
C GLN A 9 -14.97 28.15 -39.18
N LYS A 10 -15.67 27.03 -39.09
CA LYS A 10 -16.94 26.95 -38.39
C LYS A 10 -16.65 27.01 -36.87
N GLY A 11 -17.05 28.09 -36.21
CA GLY A 11 -16.98 28.22 -34.76
C GLY A 11 -17.98 27.31 -34.05
N PHE A 12 -17.65 26.87 -32.82
CA PHE A 12 -18.54 26.10 -31.95
C PHE A 12 -19.77 26.93 -31.53
N SER A 13 -20.94 26.30 -31.51
CA SER A 13 -22.17 26.91 -30.96
C SER A 13 -22.13 26.85 -29.44
N LEU A 14 -22.64 27.93 -28.78
CA LEU A 14 -22.76 27.99 -27.33
C LEU A 14 -23.63 26.84 -26.77
N ILE A 15 -24.70 26.46 -27.48
CA ILE A 15 -25.56 25.33 -27.12
C ILE A 15 -24.81 24.00 -27.14
N GLU A 16 -23.94 23.78 -28.13
CA GLU A 16 -23.14 22.57 -28.27
C GLU A 16 -22.18 22.41 -27.08
N LEU A 17 -21.55 23.52 -26.63
CA LEU A 17 -20.70 23.51 -25.47
C LEU A 17 -21.47 23.15 -24.19
N ILE A 18 -22.67 23.72 -23.99
CA ILE A 18 -23.51 23.47 -22.83
C ILE A 18 -23.94 22.00 -22.75
N ILE A 19 -24.31 21.41 -23.87
CA ILE A 19 -24.70 19.98 -23.95
C ILE A 19 -23.51 19.11 -23.54
N VAL A 20 -22.32 19.39 -24.07
CA VAL A 20 -21.09 18.60 -23.77
C VAL A 20 -20.75 18.67 -22.27
N ILE A 21 -20.70 19.87 -21.66
CA ILE A 21 -20.37 19.99 -20.24
C ILE A 21 -21.44 19.34 -19.35
N THR A 22 -22.71 19.36 -19.74
CA THR A 22 -23.78 18.71 -19.00
C THR A 22 -23.60 17.19 -19.00
N ILE A 23 -23.28 16.58 -20.12
CA ILE A 23 -23.02 15.13 -20.23
C ILE A 23 -21.79 14.74 -19.40
N ILE A 24 -20.69 15.50 -19.52
CA ILE A 24 -19.45 15.25 -18.74
C ILE A 24 -19.73 15.35 -17.25
N SER A 25 -20.52 16.33 -16.81
CA SER A 25 -20.86 16.51 -15.39
C SER A 25 -21.62 15.31 -14.82
N ILE A 26 -22.57 14.75 -15.56
CA ILE A 26 -23.32 13.55 -15.16
C ILE A 26 -22.40 12.34 -15.07
N LEU A 27 -21.55 12.12 -16.07
CA LEU A 27 -20.60 10.99 -16.10
C LEU A 27 -19.57 11.10 -14.99
N ALA A 28 -19.03 12.30 -14.73
CA ALA A 28 -18.06 12.54 -13.66
C ALA A 28 -18.67 12.28 -12.27
N GLY A 29 -19.94 12.62 -12.06
CA GLY A 29 -20.65 12.36 -10.81
C GLY A 29 -20.70 10.88 -10.41
N ILE A 30 -20.64 9.96 -11.37
CA ILE A 30 -20.64 8.52 -11.13
C ILE A 30 -19.19 7.97 -11.14
N ALA A 31 -18.36 8.44 -12.07
CA ALA A 31 -17.02 7.89 -12.29
C ALA A 31 -16.05 8.21 -11.15
N VAL A 32 -16.09 9.43 -10.58
CA VAL A 32 -15.14 9.86 -9.55
C VAL A 32 -15.23 9.03 -8.27
N PRO A 33 -16.41 8.83 -7.64
CA PRO A 33 -16.49 8.02 -6.41
C PRO A 33 -16.12 6.55 -6.67
N ALA A 34 -16.46 5.98 -7.82
CA ALA A 34 -16.07 4.62 -8.20
C ALA A 34 -14.54 4.49 -8.34
N TYR A 35 -13.88 5.47 -8.95
CA TYR A 35 -12.43 5.51 -9.11
C TYR A 35 -11.69 5.56 -7.76
N ILE A 36 -12.18 6.40 -6.83
CA ILE A 36 -11.60 6.49 -5.46
C ILE A 36 -11.70 5.15 -4.74
N GLY A 37 -12.84 4.46 -4.85
CA GLY A 37 -13.03 3.12 -4.28
C GLY A 37 -12.06 2.08 -4.82
N GLN A 38 -11.78 2.10 -6.13
CA GLN A 38 -10.83 1.19 -6.77
C GLN A 38 -9.39 1.45 -6.30
N GLN A 39 -8.99 2.71 -6.16
CA GLN A 39 -7.65 3.05 -5.66
C GLN A 39 -7.45 2.60 -4.20
N LYS A 40 -8.48 2.72 -3.35
CA LYS A 40 -8.42 2.21 -1.98
C LYS A 40 -8.25 0.68 -1.96
N ARG A 41 -8.97 -0.05 -2.81
CA ARG A 41 -8.83 -1.51 -2.93
C ARG A 41 -7.44 -1.91 -3.44
N ALA A 42 -6.89 -1.19 -4.42
CA ALA A 42 -5.55 -1.45 -4.94
C ALA A 42 -4.48 -1.32 -3.85
N ALA A 43 -4.49 -0.22 -3.08
CA ALA A 43 -3.56 -0.01 -1.97
C ALA A 43 -3.68 -1.11 -0.90
N ARG A 44 -4.91 -1.53 -0.53
CA ARG A 44 -5.11 -2.65 0.41
C ARG A 44 -4.55 -3.97 -0.13
N THR A 45 -4.79 -4.27 -1.41
CA THR A 45 -4.26 -5.49 -2.05
C THR A 45 -2.73 -5.50 -2.06
N GLU A 46 -2.10 -4.35 -2.26
CA GLU A 46 -0.65 -4.20 -2.16
C GLU A 46 -0.16 -4.48 -0.74
N ALA A 47 -0.83 -3.93 0.30
CA ALA A 47 -0.49 -4.21 1.69
C ALA A 47 -0.61 -5.71 2.01
N TYR A 48 -1.66 -6.39 1.53
CA TYR A 48 -1.82 -7.84 1.72
C TYR A 48 -0.68 -8.64 1.08
N SER A 49 -0.30 -8.28 -0.14
CA SER A 49 0.83 -8.89 -0.85
C SER A 49 2.15 -8.69 -0.11
N ASN A 50 2.39 -7.48 0.40
CA ASN A 50 3.59 -7.15 1.15
C ASN A 50 3.65 -7.90 2.50
N LEU A 51 2.52 -8.04 3.21
CA LEU A 51 2.44 -8.83 4.44
C LEU A 51 2.71 -10.32 4.18
N GLN A 52 2.18 -10.88 3.08
CA GLN A 52 2.49 -12.26 2.68
C GLN A 52 3.97 -12.42 2.33
N ASN A 53 4.58 -11.43 1.69
CA ASN A 53 6.02 -11.42 1.42
C ASN A 53 6.84 -11.38 2.70
N LEU A 54 6.48 -10.51 3.66
CA LEU A 54 7.14 -10.47 4.99
C LEU A 54 7.05 -11.82 5.68
N ARG A 55 5.89 -12.46 5.68
CA ARG A 55 5.72 -13.79 6.25
C ARG A 55 6.66 -14.81 5.62
N LEU A 56 6.76 -14.85 4.28
CA LEU A 56 7.67 -15.76 3.59
C LEU A 56 9.15 -15.52 3.94
N LEU A 57 9.53 -14.24 4.06
CA LEU A 57 10.89 -13.86 4.46
C LEU A 57 11.19 -14.25 5.91
N GLU A 58 10.22 -14.11 6.82
CA GLU A 58 10.34 -14.58 8.21
C GLU A 58 10.48 -16.10 8.31
N GLU A 59 9.71 -16.85 7.52
CA GLU A 59 9.85 -18.32 7.46
C GLU A 59 11.22 -18.74 6.91
N GLN A 60 11.73 -18.03 5.89
CA GLN A 60 13.09 -18.27 5.38
C GLN A 60 14.13 -17.94 6.46
N PHE A 61 13.98 -16.81 7.13
CA PHE A 61 14.88 -16.41 8.22
C PHE A 61 14.88 -17.44 9.35
N PHE A 62 13.70 -17.96 9.73
CA PHE A 62 13.55 -19.00 10.74
C PHE A 62 14.26 -20.30 10.31
N ALA A 63 14.13 -20.71 9.05
CA ALA A 63 14.80 -21.90 8.54
C ALA A 63 16.33 -21.79 8.58
N GLU A 64 16.88 -20.59 8.42
CA GLU A 64 18.31 -20.31 8.46
C GLU A 64 18.87 -20.12 9.88
N ASN A 65 18.07 -19.52 10.79
CA ASN A 65 18.54 -19.05 12.09
C ASN A 65 17.89 -19.76 13.29
N ALA A 66 16.90 -20.64 13.07
CA ALA A 66 16.08 -21.31 14.08
C ALA A 66 15.35 -20.33 15.03
N ARG A 67 15.13 -19.10 14.60
CA ARG A 67 14.36 -18.06 15.27
C ARG A 67 13.78 -17.10 14.24
N TYR A 68 12.73 -16.39 14.59
CA TYR A 68 12.25 -15.24 13.83
C TYR A 68 13.08 -13.99 14.11
N THR A 69 12.88 -12.93 13.33
CA THR A 69 13.53 -11.65 13.62
C THR A 69 13.01 -11.06 14.95
N ILE A 70 13.84 -10.29 15.62
CA ILE A 70 13.43 -9.44 16.75
C ILE A 70 12.73 -8.21 16.15
N ASP A 71 11.94 -7.52 16.95
CA ASP A 71 11.15 -6.34 16.53
C ASP A 71 11.85 -5.46 15.50
N LEU A 72 11.20 -5.25 14.36
CA LEU A 72 11.71 -4.46 13.25
C LEU A 72 10.73 -3.33 12.89
N GLY A 73 11.15 -2.11 13.12
CA GLY A 73 10.37 -0.91 12.87
C GLY A 73 9.40 -0.54 14.00
N THR A 74 8.80 0.62 13.88
CA THR A 74 7.77 1.11 14.82
C THR A 74 6.39 0.76 14.31
N CYS A 75 5.61 0.01 15.10
CA CYS A 75 4.26 -0.42 14.72
C CYS A 75 3.25 0.72 14.90
N ALA A 76 3.30 1.66 13.98
CA ALA A 76 2.39 2.80 13.87
C ALA A 76 2.36 3.33 12.42
N ALA A 77 1.35 4.15 12.10
CA ALA A 77 1.29 4.89 10.86
C ALA A 77 2.43 5.93 10.76
N ASP A 78 2.69 6.42 9.56
CA ASP A 78 3.63 7.51 9.26
C ASP A 78 5.09 7.23 9.64
N ASN A 79 5.51 5.98 9.50
CA ASN A 79 6.90 5.56 9.71
C ASN A 79 7.58 5.10 8.41
N PRO A 80 7.93 6.02 7.49
CA PRO A 80 8.50 5.65 6.19
C PRO A 80 9.89 5.00 6.32
N GLY A 81 10.60 5.20 7.43
CA GLY A 81 11.89 4.58 7.71
C GLY A 81 11.85 3.09 8.03
N ASN A 82 10.67 2.55 8.36
CA ASN A 82 10.52 1.15 8.76
C ASN A 82 10.98 0.15 7.68
N VAL A 83 10.75 0.46 6.40
CA VAL A 83 11.23 -0.41 5.31
C VAL A 83 12.74 -0.57 5.35
N ALA A 84 13.47 0.53 5.55
CA ALA A 84 14.92 0.49 5.70
C ALA A 84 15.35 -0.29 6.95
N ILE A 85 14.64 -0.13 8.06
CA ILE A 85 14.89 -0.89 9.30
C ILE A 85 14.70 -2.39 9.07
N ILE A 86 13.61 -2.80 8.44
CA ILE A 86 13.33 -4.19 8.10
C ILE A 86 14.43 -4.77 7.18
N GLN A 87 14.88 -4.01 6.19
CA GLN A 87 15.90 -4.44 5.24
C GLN A 87 17.31 -4.54 5.85
N THR A 88 17.64 -3.69 6.81
CA THR A 88 19.00 -3.56 7.36
C THR A 88 19.17 -4.07 8.79
N GLY A 89 18.05 -4.35 9.48
CA GLY A 89 18.04 -4.83 10.86
C GLY A 89 18.13 -3.70 11.91
N GLY A 90 17.96 -2.42 11.48
CA GLY A 90 17.96 -1.29 12.41
C GLY A 90 19.28 -1.10 13.20
N GLY A 91 20.39 -1.65 12.70
CA GLY A 91 21.70 -1.64 13.38
C GLY A 91 22.23 -3.03 13.75
N ASP A 92 21.39 -4.06 13.72
CA ASP A 92 21.80 -5.47 13.86
C ASP A 92 21.81 -6.17 12.50
N PRO A 93 22.99 -6.40 11.88
CA PRO A 93 23.09 -7.03 10.57
C PRO A 93 22.64 -8.51 10.57
N THR A 94 22.46 -9.12 11.75
CA THR A 94 21.99 -10.52 11.89
C THR A 94 20.47 -10.61 12.07
N ASN A 95 19.77 -9.47 12.13
CA ASN A 95 18.33 -9.37 12.37
C ASN A 95 17.64 -8.58 11.25
N LYS A 96 17.73 -9.05 10.00
CA LYS A 96 17.28 -8.30 8.83
C LYS A 96 16.59 -9.17 7.78
N LEU A 97 15.69 -8.56 7.03
CA LEU A 97 14.98 -9.14 5.89
C LEU A 97 15.30 -8.34 4.61
N PRO A 98 16.48 -8.48 4.00
CA PRO A 98 16.89 -7.66 2.86
C PRO A 98 16.05 -7.93 1.60
N GLY A 99 15.32 -9.03 1.58
CA GLY A 99 14.37 -9.37 0.51
C GLY A 99 13.06 -8.60 0.55
N PHE A 100 12.75 -7.87 1.64
CA PHE A 100 11.54 -7.07 1.72
C PHE A 100 11.65 -5.83 0.85
N LYS A 101 10.91 -5.82 -0.24
CA LYS A 101 10.88 -4.70 -1.21
C LYS A 101 9.41 -4.37 -1.54
N PRO A 102 8.71 -3.69 -0.62
CA PRO A 102 7.41 -3.13 -0.96
C PRO A 102 7.59 -2.13 -2.10
N GLY A 103 6.56 -1.96 -2.93
CA GLY A 103 6.58 -0.95 -3.99
C GLY A 103 6.85 0.46 -3.45
N ASN A 104 6.91 1.44 -4.35
CA ASN A 104 7.09 2.85 -3.98
C ASN A 104 5.82 3.47 -3.36
N ASP A 105 4.81 2.67 -3.02
CA ASP A 105 3.59 3.15 -2.40
C ASP A 105 3.87 3.53 -0.94
N THR A 106 3.64 4.78 -0.62
CA THR A 106 3.75 5.33 0.74
C THR A 106 2.44 5.24 1.52
N SER A 107 1.47 4.47 1.03
CA SER A 107 0.14 4.36 1.67
C SER A 107 0.18 3.62 3.00
N PHE A 108 1.16 2.72 3.21
CA PHE A 108 1.31 1.92 4.43
C PHE A 108 2.71 2.01 5.02
N SER A 109 2.78 1.96 6.35
CA SER A 109 4.00 1.70 7.14
C SER A 109 3.98 0.26 7.64
N TYR A 110 5.09 -0.46 7.52
CA TYR A 110 5.21 -1.87 7.91
C TYR A 110 6.08 -2.01 9.15
N CYS A 111 5.76 -3.00 10.00
CA CYS A 111 6.61 -3.39 11.13
C CYS A 111 6.47 -4.88 11.41
N ILE A 112 7.37 -5.42 12.22
CA ILE A 112 7.35 -6.79 12.72
C ILE A 112 7.54 -6.76 14.21
N GLU A 113 6.71 -7.48 14.93
CA GLU A 113 6.82 -7.73 16.39
C GLU A 113 7.15 -9.19 16.62
N ASN A 114 8.08 -9.45 17.53
CA ASN A 114 8.54 -10.78 17.87
C ASN A 114 7.71 -11.40 19.00
N ASP A 115 7.63 -12.74 18.99
CA ASP A 115 7.02 -13.56 20.06
C ASP A 115 5.56 -13.19 20.42
N VAL A 116 4.78 -12.76 19.41
CA VAL A 116 3.35 -12.46 19.56
C VAL A 116 2.50 -13.12 18.47
N ASP A 117 1.28 -13.50 18.79
CA ASP A 117 0.27 -13.97 17.85
C ASP A 117 -0.43 -12.79 17.13
N LEU A 118 -1.43 -13.11 16.28
CA LEU A 118 -2.19 -12.11 15.53
C LEU A 118 -2.85 -11.06 16.43
N ASP A 119 -3.31 -11.44 17.61
CA ASP A 119 -4.03 -10.60 18.56
C ASP A 119 -3.08 -9.85 19.53
N GLY A 120 -1.78 -10.13 19.46
CA GLY A 120 -0.75 -9.55 20.32
C GLY A 120 -0.54 -10.27 21.63
N ASN A 121 -1.07 -11.51 21.77
CA ASN A 121 -0.76 -12.33 22.94
C ASN A 121 0.62 -12.96 22.78
N ALA A 122 1.32 -13.18 23.90
CA ALA A 122 2.62 -13.81 23.89
C ALA A 122 2.56 -15.22 23.30
N GLN A 123 3.32 -15.48 22.25
CA GLN A 123 3.50 -16.77 21.60
C GLN A 123 4.93 -16.87 21.07
N SER A 124 5.73 -17.81 21.58
CA SER A 124 7.10 -18.01 21.13
C SER A 124 7.35 -19.49 20.74
N PRO A 125 8.02 -19.76 19.59
CA PRO A 125 8.48 -18.79 18.61
C PRO A 125 7.30 -18.34 17.69
N CYS A 126 7.15 -17.05 17.50
CA CYS A 126 6.20 -16.47 16.57
C CYS A 126 6.62 -15.03 16.18
N PHE A 127 5.96 -14.47 15.19
CA PHE A 127 6.04 -13.07 14.82
C PHE A 127 4.67 -12.57 14.37
N ARG A 128 4.46 -11.25 14.45
CA ARG A 128 3.34 -10.55 13.84
C ARG A 128 3.86 -9.46 12.91
N ALA A 129 3.62 -9.59 11.61
CA ALA A 129 3.87 -8.54 10.65
C ALA A 129 2.62 -7.68 10.49
N GLN A 130 2.77 -6.36 10.50
CA GLN A 130 1.67 -5.41 10.45
C GLN A 130 1.87 -4.35 9.38
N ALA A 131 0.76 -3.83 8.85
CA ALA A 131 0.69 -2.72 7.91
C ALA A 131 -0.30 -1.68 8.44
N PHE A 132 0.16 -0.46 8.67
CA PHE A 132 -0.61 0.67 9.17
C PHE A 132 -0.84 1.68 8.05
N GLY A 133 -2.09 2.00 7.74
CA GLY A 133 -2.44 3.00 6.75
C GLY A 133 -2.02 4.41 7.19
N ASN A 134 -1.16 5.06 6.40
CA ASN A 134 -0.57 6.36 6.69
C ASN A 134 -1.62 7.47 6.64
N THR A 135 -1.45 8.50 7.49
CA THR A 135 -2.32 9.67 7.52
C THR A 135 -2.26 10.43 6.19
N GLY A 136 -3.36 11.07 5.81
CA GLY A 136 -3.45 11.76 4.52
C GLY A 136 -3.60 10.85 3.30
N THR A 137 -3.55 9.52 3.47
CA THR A 137 -3.83 8.56 2.40
C THR A 137 -5.28 8.09 2.43
N ARG A 138 -5.73 7.41 1.36
CA ARG A 138 -7.09 6.85 1.28
C ARG A 138 -7.32 5.65 2.22
N VAL A 139 -6.26 5.10 2.77
CA VAL A 139 -6.26 3.94 3.67
C VAL A 139 -5.93 4.32 5.11
N ALA A 140 -5.93 5.62 5.43
CA ALA A 140 -5.71 6.10 6.78
C ALA A 140 -6.63 5.40 7.78
N GLY A 141 -6.03 4.86 8.87
CA GLY A 141 -6.73 4.10 9.89
C GLY A 141 -6.96 2.61 9.57
N ASP A 142 -6.64 2.14 8.36
CA ASP A 142 -6.62 0.70 8.08
C ASP A 142 -5.43 0.06 8.81
N VAL A 143 -5.64 -1.08 9.45
CA VAL A 143 -4.57 -1.88 10.09
C VAL A 143 -4.74 -3.33 9.69
N PHE A 144 -3.71 -3.90 9.07
CA PHE A 144 -3.66 -5.29 8.64
C PHE A 144 -2.51 -6.01 9.31
N ALA A 145 -2.72 -7.28 9.64
CA ALA A 145 -1.71 -8.11 10.30
C ALA A 145 -1.76 -9.54 9.79
N ILE A 146 -0.60 -10.22 9.87
CA ILE A 146 -0.42 -11.64 9.63
C ILE A 146 0.58 -12.19 10.65
N ASP A 147 0.36 -13.42 11.14
CA ASP A 147 1.25 -14.07 12.09
C ASP A 147 1.98 -15.30 11.52
N CYS A 148 2.80 -15.92 12.35
CA CYS A 148 3.56 -17.14 12.05
C CYS A 148 2.66 -18.34 11.68
N ASN A 149 1.43 -18.41 12.17
CA ASN A 149 0.46 -19.46 11.90
C ASN A 149 -0.36 -19.19 10.62
N ASN A 150 -0.05 -18.12 9.88
CA ASN A 150 -0.82 -17.62 8.76
C ASN A 150 -2.25 -17.18 9.13
N ASN A 151 -2.51 -16.88 10.41
CA ASN A 151 -3.71 -16.14 10.79
C ASN A 151 -3.58 -14.71 10.30
N ARG A 152 -4.68 -14.11 9.90
CA ARG A 152 -4.71 -12.75 9.32
C ARG A 152 -6.07 -12.11 9.54
N ASN A 153 -6.10 -10.78 9.58
CA ASN A 153 -7.32 -9.99 9.75
C ASN A 153 -7.83 -9.32 8.45
N PHE A 154 -7.43 -9.82 7.28
CA PHE A 154 -7.80 -9.29 5.96
C PHE A 154 -8.18 -10.36 4.95
#